data_1e3de36e716828cf4509696eca837693
#
_entry.id   1e3de36e716828cf4509696eca837693
#
_cell.length_a   1.000
_cell.length_b   1.000
_cell.length_c   1.000
_cell.angle_alpha   90.00
_cell.angle_beta   90.00
_cell.angle_gamma   90.00
#
_symmetry.space_group_name_H-M   'P 1'
#
loop_
_entity.id
_entity.type
_entity.pdbx_description
1 polymer ?
#
loop_
_entity_poly.entity_id
_entity_poly.type
_entity_poly.pdbx_seq_one_letter_code
_entity_poly.pdbx_strand_id
1 'polypeptide(L)'
;MHQWMQWFGLLAWPMSTDGPFIVVIAGGTASGKTTLVQRLVERTGAAHISHDRYYFDVSNPVGHDFDHPSSLDTDRLVRDVTELKAGRPANLPVYDFASHSRTSEVQSMDPQPLIIVEGILVLADPRVAALADLTVYVDAPEPVRFERRLARDLRERGRTEESVRAQYAATVAPNHVRHVEPSRARAHIVVDGTAAIEATVQRMVSVLPL
;
A
#
# COMPACT_ATOMS: atom_id res chain seq x y z
N MET A 1 -18.89 -4.51 24.75
CA MET A 1 -18.03 -3.69 25.66
C MET A 1 -16.67 -4.37 25.74
N HIS A 2 -15.67 -3.77 25.11
CA HIS A 2 -14.25 -3.73 25.39
C HIS A 2 -13.43 -5.01 25.62
N GLN A 3 -12.80 -5.47 24.53
CA GLN A 3 -11.64 -6.38 24.64
C GLN A 3 -10.53 -6.05 23.63
N TRP A 4 -10.24 -4.75 23.41
CA TRP A 4 -9.20 -4.27 22.45
C TRP A 4 -8.04 -3.51 23.11
N MET A 5 -7.81 -3.73 24.41
CA MET A 5 -6.89 -2.87 25.18
C MET A 5 -5.76 -3.61 25.91
N GLN A 6 -5.21 -4.69 25.37
CA GLN A 6 -4.06 -5.35 26.00
C GLN A 6 -3.06 -5.93 25.00
N TRP A 7 -2.36 -5.07 24.25
CA TRP A 7 -1.08 -5.45 23.58
C TRP A 7 -0.22 -4.20 23.40
N PHE A 8 0.19 -3.54 24.47
CA PHE A 8 1.25 -2.54 24.46
C PHE A 8 2.30 -2.89 25.53
N GLY A 9 2.94 -4.06 25.35
CA GLY A 9 4.29 -4.24 25.85
C GLY A 9 5.22 -3.55 24.84
N LEU A 10 6.15 -2.73 25.32
CA LEU A 10 7.25 -2.17 24.54
C LEU A 10 7.94 -3.30 23.75
N LEU A 11 7.53 -3.50 22.49
CA LEU A 11 8.32 -4.24 21.53
C LEU A 11 9.55 -3.35 21.26
N ALA A 12 10.63 -3.59 21.99
CA ALA A 12 11.95 -3.14 21.56
C ALA A 12 12.22 -3.88 20.25
N TRP A 13 11.91 -3.24 19.13
CA TRP A 13 12.18 -3.75 17.80
C TRP A 13 13.69 -3.87 17.64
N PRO A 14 14.24 -5.02 17.23
CA PRO A 14 15.67 -5.11 16.96
C PRO A 14 16.00 -4.14 15.83
N MET A 15 16.71 -3.07 16.15
CA MET A 15 17.31 -2.17 15.18
C MET A 15 18.24 -3.03 14.31
N SER A 16 17.84 -3.32 13.08
CA SER A 16 18.79 -3.88 12.11
C SER A 16 19.80 -2.79 11.78
N THR A 17 21.05 -3.00 12.14
CA THR A 17 22.14 -2.04 11.93
C THR A 17 22.65 -2.04 10.48
N ASP A 18 22.11 -2.90 9.61
CA ASP A 18 22.74 -3.26 8.34
C ASP A 18 21.89 -2.99 7.08
N GLY A 19 20.97 -2.04 7.11
CA GLY A 19 20.20 -1.67 5.91
C GLY A 19 18.97 -0.82 6.18
N PRO A 20 18.22 -0.43 5.12
CA PRO A 20 16.96 0.30 5.22
C PRO A 20 15.92 -0.42 6.08
N PHE A 21 15.20 0.35 6.90
CA PHE A 21 14.00 -0.14 7.58
C PHE A 21 12.83 -0.09 6.61
N ILE A 22 12.22 -1.22 6.34
CA ILE A 22 11.13 -1.38 5.37
C ILE A 22 9.80 -1.43 6.08
N VAL A 23 8.92 -0.48 5.79
CA VAL A 23 7.52 -0.48 6.22
C VAL A 23 6.63 -0.85 5.04
N VAL A 24 5.80 -1.88 5.18
CA VAL A 24 4.82 -2.26 4.17
C VAL A 24 3.41 -1.91 4.66
N ILE A 25 2.70 -1.07 3.90
CA ILE A 25 1.37 -0.56 4.27
C ILE A 25 0.32 -1.06 3.26
N ALA A 26 -0.54 -1.96 3.71
CA ALA A 26 -1.67 -2.47 2.94
C ALA A 26 -3.01 -1.90 3.44
N GLY A 27 -4.07 -2.22 2.71
CA GLY A 27 -5.44 -1.86 3.05
C GLY A 27 -6.28 -1.71 1.81
N GLY A 28 -7.59 -1.81 1.95
CA GLY A 28 -8.52 -1.73 0.83
C GLY A 28 -8.43 -0.41 0.05
N THR A 29 -8.99 -0.41 -1.16
CA THR A 29 -9.14 0.84 -1.92
C THR A 29 -9.85 1.89 -1.07
N ALA A 30 -9.36 3.14 -1.10
CA ALA A 30 -9.92 4.26 -0.34
C ALA A 30 -10.00 4.07 1.20
N SER A 31 -9.23 3.12 1.77
CA SER A 31 -9.14 2.94 3.23
C SER A 31 -8.43 4.11 3.95
N GLY A 32 -7.72 4.97 3.21
CA GLY A 32 -6.91 6.06 3.78
C GLY A 32 -5.41 5.78 3.79
N LYS A 33 -4.95 4.62 3.29
CA LYS A 33 -3.52 4.26 3.28
C LYS A 33 -2.63 5.28 2.58
N THR A 34 -3.01 5.76 1.38
CA THR A 34 -2.21 6.73 0.63
C THR A 34 -2.07 8.06 1.38
N THR A 35 -3.15 8.53 2.03
CA THR A 35 -3.10 9.72 2.88
C THR A 35 -2.15 9.51 4.07
N LEU A 36 -2.23 8.34 4.72
CA LEU A 36 -1.31 7.99 5.81
C LEU A 36 0.14 7.98 5.34
N VAL A 37 0.42 7.34 4.20
CA VAL A 37 1.77 7.27 3.62
C VAL A 37 2.31 8.65 3.29
N GLN A 38 1.52 9.51 2.64
CA GLN A 38 1.93 10.88 2.32
C GLN A 38 2.33 11.66 3.58
N ARG A 39 1.50 11.59 4.63
CA ARG A 39 1.81 12.24 5.92
C ARG A 39 3.04 11.66 6.62
N LEU A 40 3.25 10.35 6.54
CA LEU A 40 4.45 9.72 7.07
C LEU A 40 5.70 10.17 6.30
N VAL A 41 5.65 10.21 4.96
CA VAL A 41 6.75 10.69 4.13
C VAL A 41 7.08 12.16 4.45
N GLU A 42 6.08 13.04 4.54
CA GLU A 42 6.27 14.44 4.93
C GLU A 42 6.92 14.59 6.31
N ARG A 43 6.59 13.71 7.24
CA ARG A 43 7.05 13.79 8.64
C ARG A 43 8.43 13.18 8.86
N THR A 44 8.80 12.15 8.10
CA THR A 44 9.98 11.32 8.33
C THR A 44 11.05 11.45 7.25
N GLY A 45 10.71 11.98 6.08
CA GLY A 45 11.59 11.96 4.90
C GLY A 45 11.75 10.57 4.28
N ALA A 46 10.89 9.62 4.61
CA ALA A 46 10.95 8.26 4.09
C ALA A 46 10.88 8.23 2.56
N ALA A 47 11.63 7.33 1.92
CA ALA A 47 11.39 7.01 0.52
C ALA A 47 10.07 6.24 0.36
N HIS A 48 9.39 6.43 -0.77
CA HIS A 48 8.08 5.84 -1.02
C HIS A 48 8.06 5.03 -2.31
N ILE A 49 7.56 3.81 -2.22
CA ILE A 49 7.33 2.90 -3.35
C ILE A 49 5.84 2.52 -3.36
N SER A 50 5.12 2.93 -4.40
CA SER A 50 3.76 2.48 -4.64
C SER A 50 3.77 1.18 -5.46
N HIS A 51 3.04 0.16 -5.01
CA HIS A 51 2.85 -1.09 -5.76
C HIS A 51 2.14 -0.85 -7.09
N ASP A 52 1.31 0.19 -7.17
CA ASP A 52 0.58 0.53 -8.41
C ASP A 52 1.52 0.91 -9.59
N ARG A 53 2.79 1.19 -9.33
CA ARG A 53 3.81 1.37 -10.38
C ARG A 53 4.13 0.07 -11.13
N TYR A 54 3.82 -1.07 -10.52
CA TYR A 54 4.18 -2.40 -11.00
C TYR A 54 3.05 -3.09 -11.78
N TYR A 55 1.98 -2.37 -12.15
CA TYR A 55 0.99 -2.92 -13.07
C TYR A 55 1.64 -3.36 -14.39
N PHE A 56 1.16 -4.46 -14.94
CA PHE A 56 1.47 -4.84 -16.31
C PHE A 56 0.78 -3.93 -17.32
N ASP A 57 1.29 -3.88 -18.55
CA ASP A 57 0.67 -3.14 -19.64
C ASP A 57 -0.70 -3.73 -19.96
N VAL A 58 -1.68 -2.84 -20.14
CA VAL A 58 -3.05 -3.23 -20.45
C VAL A 58 -3.49 -2.58 -21.75
N SER A 59 -3.49 -3.35 -22.85
CA SER A 59 -3.90 -2.88 -24.16
C SER A 59 -5.39 -2.50 -24.25
N ASN A 60 -6.24 -3.12 -23.42
CA ASN A 60 -7.65 -2.77 -23.28
C ASN A 60 -8.04 -2.73 -21.80
N PRO A 61 -8.13 -1.53 -21.21
CA PRO A 61 -8.49 -1.38 -19.81
C PRO A 61 -9.97 -1.63 -19.51
N VAL A 62 -10.81 -1.69 -20.55
CA VAL A 62 -12.25 -1.96 -20.37
C VAL A 62 -12.45 -3.40 -19.91
N GLY A 63 -12.99 -3.57 -18.70
CA GLY A 63 -13.21 -4.88 -18.11
C GLY A 63 -11.96 -5.54 -17.53
N HIS A 64 -10.78 -4.89 -17.58
CA HIS A 64 -9.58 -5.40 -16.94
C HIS A 64 -9.71 -5.34 -15.40
N ASP A 65 -9.28 -6.41 -14.74
CA ASP A 65 -9.33 -6.54 -13.29
C ASP A 65 -8.03 -6.06 -12.64
N PHE A 66 -7.94 -4.76 -12.37
CA PHE A 66 -6.79 -4.14 -11.69
C PHE A 66 -6.69 -4.50 -10.19
N ASP A 67 -7.72 -5.10 -9.62
CA ASP A 67 -7.75 -5.48 -8.21
C ASP A 67 -7.32 -6.94 -7.99
N HIS A 68 -7.00 -7.68 -9.07
CA HIS A 68 -6.49 -9.05 -9.01
C HIS A 68 -4.96 -9.08 -8.93
N PRO A 69 -4.32 -9.96 -8.12
CA PRO A 69 -2.86 -10.03 -8.00
C PRO A 69 -2.10 -10.22 -9.30
N SER A 70 -2.67 -10.93 -10.28
CA SER A 70 -2.04 -11.14 -11.58
C SER A 70 -1.91 -9.88 -12.46
N SER A 71 -2.54 -8.77 -12.06
CA SER A 71 -2.39 -7.48 -12.76
C SER A 71 -1.08 -6.77 -12.42
N LEU A 72 -0.37 -7.24 -11.38
CA LEU A 72 0.83 -6.61 -10.84
C LEU A 72 2.06 -7.52 -10.97
N ASP A 73 3.17 -6.96 -11.39
CA ASP A 73 4.49 -7.59 -11.40
C ASP A 73 5.10 -7.56 -9.99
N THR A 74 4.50 -8.32 -9.08
CA THR A 74 4.97 -8.42 -7.68
C THR A 74 6.37 -9.04 -7.62
N ASP A 75 6.74 -9.88 -8.59
CA ASP A 75 8.10 -10.42 -8.68
C ASP A 75 9.15 -9.32 -8.85
N ARG A 76 8.85 -8.32 -9.68
CA ARG A 76 9.72 -7.15 -9.84
C ARG A 76 9.76 -6.31 -8.57
N LEU A 77 8.62 -6.05 -7.92
CA LEU A 77 8.61 -5.35 -6.63
C LEU A 77 9.49 -6.07 -5.59
N VAL A 78 9.36 -7.39 -5.47
CA VAL A 78 10.19 -8.19 -4.54
C VAL A 78 11.67 -8.03 -4.85
N ARG A 79 12.08 -8.09 -6.13
CA ARG A 79 13.48 -7.87 -6.53
C ARG A 79 13.96 -6.47 -6.15
N ASP A 80 13.20 -5.43 -6.52
CA ASP A 80 13.58 -4.04 -6.31
C ASP A 80 13.71 -3.73 -4.81
N VAL A 81 12.75 -4.18 -3.97
CA VAL A 81 12.82 -4.00 -2.51
C VAL A 81 13.97 -4.82 -1.89
N THR A 82 14.26 -6.02 -2.42
CA THR A 82 15.40 -6.83 -1.96
C THR A 82 16.74 -6.12 -2.23
N GLU A 83 16.90 -5.51 -3.41
CA GLU A 83 18.12 -4.73 -3.72
C GLU A 83 18.28 -3.55 -2.75
N LEU A 84 17.20 -2.77 -2.56
CA LEU A 84 17.22 -1.65 -1.63
C LEU A 84 17.54 -2.09 -0.20
N LYS A 85 16.90 -3.17 0.28
CA LYS A 85 17.15 -3.71 1.63
C LYS A 85 18.59 -4.18 1.81
N ALA A 86 19.21 -4.64 0.74
CA ALA A 86 20.63 -5.03 0.73
C ALA A 86 21.61 -3.84 0.54
N GLY A 87 21.12 -2.60 0.61
CA GLY A 87 21.95 -1.42 0.45
C GLY A 87 22.36 -1.12 -1.01
N ARG A 88 21.67 -1.70 -1.99
CA ARG A 88 21.94 -1.48 -3.41
C ARG A 88 20.83 -0.66 -4.07
N PRO A 89 21.12 0.19 -5.06
CA PRO A 89 20.12 0.96 -5.78
C PRO A 89 19.21 0.04 -6.61
N ALA A 90 17.94 0.48 -6.79
CA ALA A 90 16.97 -0.19 -7.65
C ALA A 90 16.43 0.76 -8.72
N ASN A 91 16.04 0.20 -9.88
CA ASN A 91 15.43 0.93 -10.98
C ASN A 91 13.93 0.63 -11.04
N LEU A 92 13.16 1.47 -10.37
CA LEU A 92 11.72 1.32 -10.23
C LEU A 92 11.00 1.62 -11.56
N PRO A 93 9.97 0.87 -11.94
CA PRO A 93 9.20 1.15 -13.14
C PRO A 93 8.44 2.47 -13.02
N VAL A 94 8.22 3.13 -14.15
CA VAL A 94 7.30 4.26 -14.27
C VAL A 94 6.06 3.79 -15.02
N TYR A 95 4.90 3.90 -14.37
CA TYR A 95 3.61 3.51 -14.92
C TYR A 95 2.77 4.74 -15.23
N ASP A 96 2.31 4.85 -16.46
CA ASP A 96 1.38 5.89 -16.89
C ASP A 96 -0.06 5.40 -16.74
N PHE A 97 -0.77 5.98 -15.80
CA PHE A 97 -2.17 5.66 -15.52
C PHE A 97 -3.14 6.15 -16.60
N ALA A 98 -2.72 7.09 -17.47
CA ALA A 98 -3.57 7.58 -18.54
C ALA A 98 -3.59 6.60 -19.72
N SER A 99 -2.45 6.01 -20.04
CA SER A 99 -2.31 5.02 -21.12
C SER A 99 -2.42 3.56 -20.64
N HIS A 100 -2.48 3.33 -19.32
CA HIS A 100 -2.44 2.02 -18.68
C HIS A 100 -1.23 1.18 -19.12
N SER A 101 -0.06 1.80 -19.22
CA SER A 101 1.17 1.14 -19.67
C SER A 101 2.40 1.58 -18.87
N ARG A 102 3.39 0.72 -18.82
CA ARG A 102 4.72 1.10 -18.36
C ARG A 102 5.41 1.94 -19.41
N THR A 103 6.07 2.99 -18.99
CA THR A 103 6.94 3.75 -19.88
C THR A 103 8.30 3.03 -20.03
N SER A 104 9.10 3.46 -21.01
CA SER A 104 10.50 3.03 -21.12
C SER A 104 11.40 3.65 -20.03
N GLU A 105 10.88 4.63 -19.30
CA GLU A 105 11.61 5.30 -18.23
C GLU A 105 11.68 4.44 -16.98
N VAL A 106 12.73 4.62 -16.21
CA VAL A 106 12.89 4.07 -14.88
C VAL A 106 13.27 5.17 -13.91
N GLN A 107 12.79 5.08 -12.69
CA GLN A 107 13.24 5.94 -11.62
C GLN A 107 14.27 5.21 -10.78
N SER A 108 15.53 5.65 -10.85
CA SER A 108 16.56 5.14 -9.95
C SER A 108 16.25 5.58 -8.53
N MET A 109 16.37 4.67 -7.58
CA MET A 109 16.21 4.92 -6.15
C MET A 109 17.42 4.34 -5.43
N ASP A 110 18.15 5.21 -4.72
CA ASP A 110 19.18 4.79 -3.80
C ASP A 110 18.55 4.33 -2.46
N PRO A 111 19.18 3.38 -1.75
CA PRO A 111 18.75 2.99 -0.41
C PRO A 111 18.60 4.20 0.51
N GLN A 112 17.48 4.30 1.20
CA GLN A 112 17.22 5.32 2.21
C GLN A 112 17.02 4.66 3.57
N PRO A 113 17.32 5.33 4.68
CA PRO A 113 17.18 4.74 6.03
C PRO A 113 15.79 4.17 6.32
N LEU A 114 14.75 4.81 5.77
CA LEU A 114 13.37 4.39 5.90
C LEU A 114 12.71 4.35 4.51
N ILE A 115 12.13 3.21 4.17
CA ILE A 115 11.40 3.01 2.91
C ILE A 115 9.99 2.53 3.23
N ILE A 116 8.98 3.20 2.69
CA ILE A 116 7.58 2.82 2.79
C ILE A 116 7.11 2.25 1.46
N VAL A 117 6.68 0.99 1.48
CA VAL A 117 6.05 0.32 0.34
C VAL A 117 4.55 0.24 0.58
N GLU A 118 3.71 0.73 -0.35
CA GLU A 118 2.27 0.72 -0.15
C GLU A 118 1.50 0.18 -1.35
N GLY A 119 0.33 -0.38 -1.06
CA GLY A 119 -0.61 -0.84 -2.10
C GLY A 119 -1.71 -1.73 -1.54
N ILE A 120 -2.76 -1.92 -2.33
CA ILE A 120 -3.89 -2.75 -1.89
C ILE A 120 -3.50 -4.24 -1.74
N LEU A 121 -2.55 -4.72 -2.53
CA LEU A 121 -2.14 -6.13 -2.64
C LEU A 121 -0.74 -6.42 -2.11
N VAL A 122 -0.02 -5.42 -1.55
CA VAL A 122 1.38 -5.61 -1.11
C VAL A 122 1.53 -6.70 -0.05
N LEU A 123 0.57 -6.87 0.86
CA LEU A 123 0.59 -7.93 1.86
C LEU A 123 -0.12 -9.22 1.41
N ALA A 124 -0.69 -9.25 0.21
CA ALA A 124 -1.25 -10.47 -0.36
C ALA A 124 -0.14 -11.48 -0.70
N ASP A 125 1.03 -10.99 -1.11
CA ASP A 125 2.20 -11.82 -1.35
C ASP A 125 3.06 -11.95 -0.07
N PRO A 126 3.26 -13.17 0.46
CA PRO A 126 4.06 -13.38 1.68
C PRO A 126 5.53 -12.99 1.52
N ARG A 127 6.07 -12.97 0.30
CA ARG A 127 7.47 -12.58 0.05
C ARG A 127 7.68 -11.09 0.33
N VAL A 128 6.69 -10.23 0.00
CA VAL A 128 6.74 -8.80 0.32
C VAL A 128 6.65 -8.60 1.84
N ALA A 129 5.76 -9.33 2.50
CA ALA A 129 5.65 -9.29 3.96
C ALA A 129 6.95 -9.72 4.66
N ALA A 130 7.67 -10.72 4.11
CA ALA A 130 8.94 -11.21 4.66
C ALA A 130 10.12 -10.21 4.50
N LEU A 131 10.05 -9.28 3.56
CA LEU A 131 11.02 -8.21 3.41
C LEU A 131 10.81 -7.07 4.40
N ALA A 132 9.59 -6.94 4.94
CA ALA A 132 9.22 -5.84 5.82
C ALA A 132 9.76 -6.02 7.25
N ASP A 133 10.24 -4.92 7.83
CA ASP A 133 10.54 -4.84 9.26
C ASP A 133 9.27 -4.48 10.04
N LEU A 134 8.34 -3.75 9.41
CA LEU A 134 7.02 -3.44 9.96
C LEU A 134 5.94 -3.58 8.88
N THR A 135 4.89 -4.33 9.19
CA THR A 135 3.72 -4.46 8.32
C THR A 135 2.50 -3.81 8.96
N VAL A 136 1.78 -3.01 8.19
CA VAL A 136 0.63 -2.23 8.64
C VAL A 136 -0.56 -2.49 7.71
N TYR A 137 -1.73 -2.68 8.30
CA TYR A 137 -2.97 -2.75 7.55
C TYR A 137 -3.89 -1.60 7.94
N VAL A 138 -4.30 -0.80 6.95
CA VAL A 138 -5.25 0.30 7.15
C VAL A 138 -6.65 -0.25 6.91
N ASP A 139 -7.40 -0.40 7.99
CA ASP A 139 -8.75 -0.94 7.99
C ASP A 139 -9.80 0.17 7.94
N ALA A 140 -10.80 0.01 7.10
CA ALA A 140 -11.97 0.88 7.07
C ALA A 140 -13.20 0.09 6.61
N PRO A 141 -14.38 0.32 7.19
CA PRO A 141 -15.60 -0.34 6.78
C PRO A 141 -15.91 -0.18 5.28
N GLU A 142 -16.44 -1.22 4.64
CA GLU A 142 -16.74 -1.21 3.22
C GLU A 142 -17.57 0.00 2.77
N PRO A 143 -18.67 0.40 3.45
CA PRO A 143 -19.44 1.57 3.05
C PRO A 143 -18.60 2.84 2.99
N VAL A 144 -17.72 3.05 3.98
CA VAL A 144 -16.82 4.21 4.04
C VAL A 144 -15.82 4.19 2.89
N ARG A 145 -15.24 3.03 2.60
CA ARG A 145 -14.31 2.86 1.47
C ARG A 145 -15.01 3.12 0.13
N PHE A 146 -16.21 2.60 -0.03
CA PHE A 146 -16.99 2.80 -1.26
C PHE A 146 -17.34 4.27 -1.48
N GLU A 147 -17.88 4.96 -0.47
CA GLU A 147 -18.21 6.39 -0.55
C GLU A 147 -17.00 7.26 -0.89
N ARG A 148 -15.87 7.01 -0.20
CA ARG A 148 -14.61 7.72 -0.48
C ARG A 148 -14.10 7.47 -1.90
N ARG A 149 -14.17 6.22 -2.37
CA ARG A 149 -13.79 5.87 -3.74
C ARG A 149 -14.70 6.55 -4.75
N LEU A 150 -16.00 6.50 -4.56
CA LEU A 150 -16.97 7.15 -5.43
C LEU A 150 -16.69 8.64 -5.54
N ALA A 151 -16.59 9.34 -4.42
CA ALA A 151 -16.29 10.77 -4.40
C ALA A 151 -14.98 11.13 -5.10
N ARG A 152 -13.91 10.35 -4.87
CA ARG A 152 -12.61 10.53 -5.52
C ARG A 152 -12.69 10.30 -7.02
N ASP A 153 -13.26 9.19 -7.46
CA ASP A 153 -13.27 8.78 -8.87
C ASP A 153 -14.14 9.70 -9.72
N LEU A 154 -15.22 10.28 -9.14
CA LEU A 154 -16.02 11.32 -9.78
C LEU A 154 -15.23 12.64 -9.91
N ARG A 155 -14.54 13.08 -8.85
CA ARG A 155 -13.84 14.37 -8.82
C ARG A 155 -12.55 14.38 -9.61
N GLU A 156 -11.76 13.27 -9.53
CA GLU A 156 -10.36 13.27 -9.96
C GLU A 156 -10.10 12.41 -11.21
N ARG A 157 -11.01 11.48 -11.51
CA ARG A 157 -10.79 10.51 -12.59
C ARG A 157 -11.79 10.60 -13.73
N GLY A 158 -12.67 11.61 -13.70
CA GLY A 158 -13.67 11.86 -14.75
C GLY A 158 -14.65 10.70 -14.97
N ARG A 159 -14.86 9.83 -13.96
CA ARG A 159 -15.74 8.68 -14.06
C ARG A 159 -17.19 9.04 -13.75
N THR A 160 -18.13 8.22 -14.24
CA THR A 160 -19.54 8.33 -13.85
C THR A 160 -19.81 7.44 -12.63
N GLU A 161 -20.81 7.81 -11.83
CA GLU A 161 -21.24 7.00 -10.68
C GLU A 161 -21.61 5.57 -11.09
N GLU A 162 -22.33 5.41 -12.19
CA GLU A 162 -22.71 4.12 -12.73
C GLU A 162 -21.48 3.25 -13.01
N SER A 163 -20.46 3.81 -13.66
CA SER A 163 -19.23 3.07 -13.99
C SER A 163 -18.45 2.67 -12.75
N VAL A 164 -18.41 3.54 -11.71
CA VAL A 164 -17.74 3.23 -10.45
C VAL A 164 -18.47 2.12 -9.70
N ARG A 165 -19.80 2.20 -9.61
CA ARG A 165 -20.64 1.17 -8.96
C ARG A 165 -20.52 -0.18 -9.66
N ALA A 166 -20.59 -0.19 -10.98
CA ALA A 166 -20.46 -1.42 -11.77
C ALA A 166 -19.12 -2.11 -11.55
N GLN A 167 -18.01 -1.36 -11.64
CA GLN A 167 -16.67 -1.91 -11.37
C GLN A 167 -16.52 -2.37 -9.92
N TYR A 168 -17.03 -1.58 -8.96
CA TYR A 168 -16.93 -1.93 -7.56
C TYR A 168 -17.57 -3.28 -7.26
N ALA A 169 -18.78 -3.49 -7.78
CA ALA A 169 -19.51 -4.75 -7.60
C ALA A 169 -18.85 -5.92 -8.38
N ALA A 170 -18.34 -5.66 -9.58
CA ALA A 170 -17.81 -6.71 -10.45
C ALA A 170 -16.43 -7.23 -10.02
N THR A 171 -15.52 -6.34 -9.62
CA THR A 171 -14.10 -6.69 -9.36
C THR A 171 -13.62 -6.25 -7.99
N VAL A 172 -13.85 -5.00 -7.58
CA VAL A 172 -13.22 -4.41 -6.39
C VAL A 172 -13.66 -5.09 -5.10
N ALA A 173 -14.97 -5.23 -4.87
CA ALA A 173 -15.49 -5.84 -3.63
C ALA A 173 -15.15 -7.35 -3.57
N PRO A 174 -15.34 -8.16 -4.63
CA PRO A 174 -14.95 -9.56 -4.63
C PRO A 174 -13.46 -9.78 -4.40
N ASN A 175 -12.58 -8.99 -5.06
CA ASN A 175 -11.14 -9.12 -4.89
C ASN A 175 -10.65 -8.61 -3.54
N HIS A 176 -11.33 -7.61 -2.96
CA HIS A 176 -11.04 -7.21 -1.59
C HIS A 176 -11.22 -8.38 -0.63
N VAL A 177 -12.36 -9.07 -0.68
CA VAL A 177 -12.66 -10.23 0.17
C VAL A 177 -11.67 -11.38 -0.08
N ARG A 178 -11.32 -11.61 -1.35
CA ARG A 178 -10.47 -12.75 -1.75
C ARG A 178 -8.99 -12.55 -1.47
N HIS A 179 -8.47 -11.34 -1.69
CA HIS A 179 -7.03 -11.08 -1.74
C HIS A 179 -6.56 -10.04 -0.72
N VAL A 180 -7.35 -8.98 -0.48
CA VAL A 180 -6.91 -7.87 0.38
C VAL A 180 -7.20 -8.17 1.85
N GLU A 181 -8.44 -8.50 2.19
CA GLU A 181 -8.86 -8.76 3.56
C GLU A 181 -8.06 -9.88 4.25
N PRO A 182 -7.78 -11.04 3.61
CA PRO A 182 -6.96 -12.08 4.23
C PRO A 182 -5.54 -11.64 4.54
N SER A 183 -5.00 -10.64 3.83
CA SER A 183 -3.66 -10.12 4.04
C SER A 183 -3.52 -9.35 5.38
N ARG A 184 -4.63 -8.92 5.97
CA ARG A 184 -4.70 -8.33 7.31
C ARG A 184 -4.04 -9.21 8.38
N ALA A 185 -4.15 -10.53 8.23
CA ALA A 185 -3.52 -11.48 9.16
C ALA A 185 -1.98 -11.42 9.18
N ARG A 186 -1.35 -10.80 8.16
CA ARG A 186 0.11 -10.59 8.07
C ARG A 186 0.56 -9.24 8.63
N ALA A 187 -0.37 -8.41 9.10
CA ALA A 187 -0.03 -7.10 9.62
C ALA A 187 0.39 -7.19 11.09
N HIS A 188 1.52 -6.57 11.43
CA HIS A 188 1.95 -6.35 12.81
C HIS A 188 1.05 -5.34 13.52
N ILE A 189 0.58 -4.33 12.77
CA ILE A 189 -0.30 -3.27 13.28
C ILE A 189 -1.50 -3.11 12.34
N VAL A 190 -2.69 -3.07 12.92
CA VAL A 190 -3.91 -2.64 12.22
C VAL A 190 -4.27 -1.24 12.72
N VAL A 191 -4.44 -0.30 11.81
CA VAL A 191 -4.86 1.07 12.10
C VAL A 191 -6.25 1.34 11.54
N ASP A 192 -7.04 2.12 12.28
CA ASP A 192 -8.36 2.56 11.84
C ASP A 192 -8.23 3.69 10.82
N GLY A 193 -8.58 3.40 9.56
CA GLY A 193 -8.58 4.35 8.45
C GLY A 193 -9.70 5.40 8.53
N THR A 194 -10.57 5.34 9.54
CA THR A 194 -11.59 6.36 9.84
C THR A 194 -11.19 7.31 10.96
N ALA A 195 -10.14 6.98 11.70
CA ALA A 195 -9.61 7.80 12.77
C ALA A 195 -9.00 9.11 12.26
N ALA A 196 -8.80 10.07 13.16
CA ALA A 196 -8.11 11.31 12.86
C ALA A 196 -6.68 11.02 12.36
N ILE A 197 -6.37 11.48 11.16
CA ILE A 197 -5.11 11.15 10.46
C ILE A 197 -3.87 11.51 11.29
N GLU A 198 -3.87 12.68 11.93
CA GLU A 198 -2.70 13.15 12.70
C GLU A 198 -2.41 12.26 13.92
N ALA A 199 -3.44 11.77 14.59
CA ALA A 199 -3.28 10.82 15.70
C ALA A 199 -2.70 9.49 15.20
N THR A 200 -3.15 9.01 14.04
CA THR A 200 -2.61 7.80 13.40
C THR A 200 -1.16 7.99 12.99
N VAL A 201 -0.82 9.12 12.37
CA VAL A 201 0.57 9.45 11.99
C VAL A 201 1.47 9.53 13.21
N GLN A 202 1.06 10.24 14.27
CA GLN A 202 1.85 10.34 15.50
C GLN A 202 2.12 8.97 16.12
N ARG A 203 1.11 8.11 16.16
CA ARG A 203 1.25 6.72 16.63
C ARG A 203 2.20 5.92 15.76
N MET A 204 2.11 6.07 14.43
CA MET A 204 3.02 5.37 13.51
C MET A 204 4.46 5.86 13.69
N VAL A 205 4.68 7.18 13.76
CA VAL A 205 6.01 7.76 13.99
C VAL A 205 6.66 7.26 15.28
N SER A 206 5.87 7.07 16.35
CA SER A 206 6.40 6.59 17.64
C SER A 206 6.91 5.14 17.63
N VAL A 207 6.62 4.37 16.60
CA VAL A 207 7.09 2.98 16.43
C VAL A 207 8.14 2.82 15.33
N LEU A 208 8.49 3.91 14.63
CA LEU A 208 9.53 3.91 13.60
C LEU A 208 10.91 4.23 14.23
N PRO A 209 11.99 3.68 13.67
CA PRO A 209 13.36 3.95 14.13
C PRO A 209 13.85 5.29 13.54
N LEU A 210 13.45 6.40 14.17
CA LEU A 210 13.79 7.77 13.74
C LEU A 210 14.81 8.39 14.68
#